data_73a592224a30dbee348faaefb22fefff
#
_entry.id   73a592224a30dbee348faaefb22fefff
#
_cell.length_a   1.000
_cell.length_b   1.000
_cell.length_c   1.000
_cell.angle_alpha   90.00
_cell.angle_beta   90.00
_cell.angle_gamma   90.00
#
_symmetry.space_group_name_H-M   'P 1'
#
loop_
_entity.id
_entity.type
_entity.pdbx_description
1 polymer ?
#
loop_
_entity_poly.entity_id
_entity_poly.type
_entity_poly.pdbx_seq_one_letter_code
_entity_poly.pdbx_strand_id
1 'polypeptide(L)'
;MYIVSHLQRWGLKPAGENGTYYQTMTYQTATVQTAESRIEIGGRAFRYGEGFVARAVPLNTTARLVYVGNGWSNPSKGIDPYEGLDLQDAIMVVHAGYPKPVQELGLEKAREAGWVSPEENALKHGAVAILRIDPNDMERIDRLARFWSQRRAIVELEANAPPVPLIVPSRELLNLIFAGEAHSAEEIIQRAEMGDPVPPFALGQRKQLSVKLEVQTTNATARSVIAYVEGSDPVLKHEFVSIGAHLDHVGVGRADSRGDTIYNGADDNGSGSVALLELAEALATGPRPKRSVLFLWYAGEEKGLLGSRLFTERPTVPLENIVVNINIDMIGRSRQPNDTNPRNKDLSAPDEVFVIGPRVASPDLGKVLERVNSQYLNLKLNPMYDDKNHPEQLYYRSDHVNFVRKGIPAIFFFTGLHEDYHRPSDHPDKIDYEKMARITRTILGLLWELADSPEKPARVSL
;
A
#
# COMPACT_ATOMS: atom_id res chain seq x y z
N MET A 1 20.80 4.75 -12.99
CA MET A 1 21.80 5.67 -13.61
C MET A 1 21.21 6.57 -14.68
N TYR A 2 20.29 6.13 -15.52
CA TYR A 2 19.69 6.93 -16.62
C TYR A 2 19.12 8.28 -16.13
N ILE A 3 18.16 8.27 -15.21
CA ILE A 3 17.54 9.49 -14.67
C ILE A 3 18.62 10.45 -14.14
N VAL A 4 19.49 9.99 -13.26
CA VAL A 4 20.53 10.84 -12.65
C VAL A 4 21.46 11.47 -13.67
N SER A 5 21.83 10.77 -14.75
CA SER A 5 22.66 11.34 -15.80
C SER A 5 22.01 12.52 -16.53
N HIS A 6 20.67 12.47 -16.72
CA HIS A 6 19.91 13.60 -17.26
C HIS A 6 19.83 14.76 -16.28
N LEU A 7 19.51 14.49 -15.01
CA LEU A 7 19.45 15.52 -13.97
C LEU A 7 20.77 16.28 -13.81
N GLN A 8 21.90 15.55 -13.84
CA GLN A 8 23.23 16.14 -13.81
C GLN A 8 23.51 17.00 -15.05
N ARG A 9 23.14 16.50 -16.23
CA ARG A 9 23.29 17.22 -17.51
C ARG A 9 22.53 18.55 -17.51
N TRP A 10 21.34 18.58 -16.93
CA TRP A 10 20.51 19.79 -16.85
C TRP A 10 20.82 20.65 -15.62
N GLY A 11 21.74 20.23 -14.75
CA GLY A 11 22.20 21.01 -13.61
C GLY A 11 21.23 21.05 -12.43
N LEU A 12 20.33 20.07 -12.30
CA LEU A 12 19.52 19.93 -11.09
C LEU A 12 20.41 19.62 -9.90
N LYS A 13 20.04 20.17 -8.75
CA LYS A 13 20.77 19.92 -7.50
C LYS A 13 20.34 18.60 -6.87
N PRO A 14 21.29 17.81 -6.31
CA PRO A 14 20.94 16.61 -5.56
C PRO A 14 20.19 16.96 -4.27
N ALA A 15 19.17 16.17 -3.93
CA ALA A 15 18.42 16.30 -2.69
C ALA A 15 18.26 14.97 -1.95
N GLY A 16 19.03 13.96 -2.31
CA GLY A 16 19.09 12.69 -1.59
C GLY A 16 20.04 12.71 -0.39
N GLU A 17 20.29 11.55 0.16
CA GLU A 17 21.15 11.36 1.34
C GLU A 17 22.58 11.80 1.08
N ASN A 18 23.20 12.44 2.06
CA ASN A 18 24.61 12.86 2.03
C ASN A 18 25.00 13.69 0.79
N GLY A 19 24.10 14.52 0.29
CA GLY A 19 24.32 15.36 -0.90
C GLY A 19 24.36 14.59 -2.22
N THR A 20 23.85 13.37 -2.26
CA THR A 20 23.69 12.57 -3.48
C THR A 20 22.29 12.73 -4.09
N TYR A 21 22.05 12.12 -5.24
CA TYR A 21 20.71 12.03 -5.85
C TYR A 21 19.87 10.88 -5.29
N TYR A 22 20.35 10.11 -4.33
CA TYR A 22 19.74 8.87 -3.91
C TYR A 22 19.27 8.93 -2.46
N GLN A 23 18.09 8.36 -2.21
CA GLN A 23 17.70 7.87 -0.91
C GLN A 23 17.63 6.36 -0.98
N THR A 24 18.44 5.70 -0.15
CA THR A 24 18.58 4.24 -0.17
C THR A 24 17.71 3.63 0.91
N MET A 25 16.96 2.59 0.55
CA MET A 25 16.25 1.76 1.51
C MET A 25 16.80 0.34 1.48
N THR A 26 16.92 -0.26 2.65
CA THR A 26 17.10 -1.70 2.82
C THR A 26 15.75 -2.29 3.14
N TYR A 27 15.27 -3.20 2.32
CA TYR A 27 14.04 -3.93 2.60
C TYR A 27 14.32 -5.42 2.73
N GLN A 28 13.52 -6.06 3.57
CA GLN A 28 13.60 -7.48 3.81
C GLN A 28 12.47 -8.20 3.09
N THR A 29 12.80 -9.23 2.35
CA THR A 29 11.83 -10.21 1.85
C THR A 29 11.94 -11.46 2.69
N ALA A 30 10.85 -11.89 3.28
CA ALA A 30 10.74 -13.15 3.99
C ALA A 30 9.84 -14.09 3.16
N THR A 31 10.33 -15.29 2.85
CA THR A 31 9.64 -16.28 1.99
C THR A 31 9.47 -17.57 2.73
N VAL A 32 8.25 -18.10 2.80
CA VAL A 32 7.95 -19.38 3.42
C VAL A 32 8.56 -20.51 2.58
N GLN A 33 9.33 -21.37 3.21
CA GLN A 33 9.80 -22.64 2.63
C GLN A 33 8.66 -23.66 2.74
N THR A 34 7.81 -23.69 1.71
CA THR A 34 6.51 -24.39 1.75
C THR A 34 6.65 -25.88 1.92
N ALA A 35 7.72 -26.50 1.36
CA ALA A 35 7.99 -27.93 1.48
C ALA A 35 8.41 -28.35 2.91
N GLU A 36 8.97 -27.42 3.68
CA GLU A 36 9.48 -27.66 5.03
C GLU A 36 8.52 -27.20 6.13
N SER A 37 7.48 -26.45 5.73
CA SER A 37 6.48 -25.87 6.62
C SER A 37 5.28 -26.80 6.78
N ARG A 38 4.92 -27.09 8.04
CA ARG A 38 3.82 -28.01 8.36
C ARG A 38 3.17 -27.68 9.69
N ILE A 39 1.95 -28.15 9.83
CA ILE A 39 1.21 -28.19 11.10
C ILE A 39 0.89 -29.63 11.43
N GLU A 40 1.04 -30.01 12.70
CA GLU A 40 0.73 -31.35 13.18
C GLU A 40 -0.24 -31.28 14.36
N ILE A 41 -1.28 -32.13 14.35
CA ILE A 41 -2.25 -32.31 15.44
C ILE A 41 -2.75 -33.74 15.47
N GLY A 42 -2.79 -34.37 16.63
CA GLY A 42 -3.30 -35.72 16.81
C GLY A 42 -2.61 -36.77 15.92
N GLY A 43 -1.31 -36.62 15.63
CA GLY A 43 -0.54 -37.51 14.76
C GLY A 43 -0.76 -37.29 13.25
N ARG A 44 -1.53 -36.30 12.84
CA ARG A 44 -1.73 -35.95 11.43
C ARG A 44 -0.93 -34.68 11.08
N ALA A 45 -0.28 -34.71 9.92
CA ALA A 45 0.47 -33.58 9.39
C ALA A 45 -0.28 -32.91 8.23
N PHE A 46 -0.26 -31.58 8.20
CA PHE A 46 -0.85 -30.72 7.20
C PHE A 46 0.23 -29.88 6.53
N ARG A 47 0.24 -29.85 5.20
CA ARG A 47 1.21 -29.11 4.41
C ARG A 47 0.74 -27.68 4.15
N TYR A 48 1.71 -26.77 4.02
CA TYR A 48 1.46 -25.40 3.59
C TYR A 48 0.83 -25.37 2.18
N GLY A 49 -0.21 -24.52 2.01
CA GLY A 49 -0.95 -24.39 0.74
C GLY A 49 -2.05 -25.41 0.51
N GLU A 50 -2.11 -26.47 1.33
CA GLU A 50 -3.16 -27.52 1.28
C GLU A 50 -3.98 -27.51 2.58
N GLY A 51 -3.31 -27.73 3.70
CA GLY A 51 -3.93 -27.82 5.01
C GLY A 51 -3.99 -26.49 5.76
N PHE A 52 -3.15 -25.54 5.42
CA PHE A 52 -3.11 -24.21 5.99
C PHE A 52 -2.32 -23.25 5.12
N VAL A 53 -2.49 -21.96 5.40
CA VAL A 53 -1.57 -20.91 4.96
C VAL A 53 -1.18 -20.03 6.14
N ALA A 54 -0.02 -19.41 6.06
CA ALA A 54 0.46 -18.46 7.06
C ALA A 54 1.27 -17.35 6.40
N ARG A 55 1.28 -16.18 7.03
CA ARG A 55 2.20 -15.12 6.62
C ARG A 55 3.64 -15.52 6.93
N ALA A 56 4.59 -15.05 6.11
CA ALA A 56 6.00 -15.38 6.21
C ALA A 56 6.66 -14.77 7.48
N VAL A 57 6.31 -15.34 8.63
CA VAL A 57 6.90 -15.07 9.93
C VAL A 57 7.35 -16.39 10.51
N PRO A 58 8.64 -16.59 10.85
CA PRO A 58 9.13 -17.88 11.31
C PRO A 58 8.45 -18.30 12.62
N LEU A 59 8.10 -19.57 12.72
CA LEU A 59 7.53 -20.15 13.94
C LEU A 59 7.93 -21.62 14.05
N ASN A 60 8.39 -22.02 15.21
CA ASN A 60 8.61 -23.42 15.56
C ASN A 60 8.16 -23.63 17.01
N THR A 61 6.95 -24.17 17.19
CA THR A 61 6.34 -24.31 18.51
C THR A 61 5.38 -25.49 18.57
N THR A 62 5.13 -25.95 19.79
CA THR A 62 3.98 -26.78 20.13
C THR A 62 3.24 -26.10 21.25
N ALA A 63 2.03 -25.64 20.98
CA ALA A 63 1.30 -24.78 21.89
C ALA A 63 -0.17 -25.19 22.03
N ARG A 64 -0.75 -24.86 23.20
CA ARG A 64 -2.18 -24.96 23.45
C ARG A 64 -2.94 -23.90 22.64
N LEU A 65 -4.24 -24.09 22.49
CA LEU A 65 -5.09 -23.18 21.75
C LEU A 65 -6.11 -22.54 22.70
N VAL A 66 -6.36 -21.24 22.49
CA VAL A 66 -7.35 -20.46 23.25
C VAL A 66 -8.21 -19.67 22.28
N TYR A 67 -9.51 -19.96 22.27
CA TYR A 67 -10.48 -19.22 21.45
C TYR A 67 -10.95 -17.96 22.17
N VAL A 68 -10.89 -16.80 21.50
CA VAL A 68 -11.18 -15.48 22.08
C VAL A 68 -12.18 -14.66 21.24
N GLY A 69 -13.14 -15.36 20.61
CA GLY A 69 -14.10 -14.66 19.74
C GLY A 69 -13.44 -14.02 18.54
N ASN A 70 -13.77 -12.75 18.25
CA ASN A 70 -13.09 -11.99 17.18
C ASN A 70 -11.77 -11.34 17.63
N GLY A 71 -11.42 -11.45 18.92
CA GLY A 71 -10.15 -10.95 19.47
C GLY A 71 -10.03 -9.44 19.66
N TRP A 72 -11.05 -8.66 19.35
CA TRP A 72 -11.08 -7.22 19.60
C TRP A 72 -11.43 -6.91 21.05
N SER A 73 -10.72 -5.98 21.68
CA SER A 73 -11.01 -5.50 23.03
C SER A 73 -11.18 -3.98 23.08
N ASN A 74 -11.93 -3.51 24.08
CA ASN A 74 -12.00 -2.09 24.43
C ASN A 74 -12.11 -1.96 25.96
N PRO A 75 -10.97 -1.87 26.66
CA PRO A 75 -10.95 -1.82 28.13
C PRO A 75 -11.75 -0.65 28.70
N SER A 76 -11.78 0.50 28.01
CA SER A 76 -12.56 1.66 28.47
C SER A 76 -14.06 1.44 28.45
N LYS A 77 -14.54 0.45 27.71
CA LYS A 77 -15.95 0.05 27.61
C LYS A 77 -16.24 -1.27 28.32
N GLY A 78 -15.27 -1.85 29.03
CA GLY A 78 -15.41 -3.14 29.70
C GLY A 78 -15.51 -4.32 28.74
N ILE A 79 -15.00 -4.19 27.50
CA ILE A 79 -15.01 -5.28 26.51
C ILE A 79 -13.65 -5.95 26.55
N ASP A 80 -13.59 -7.09 27.21
CA ASP A 80 -12.37 -7.89 27.37
C ASP A 80 -12.64 -9.39 27.14
N PRO A 81 -12.41 -9.91 25.93
CA PRO A 81 -12.57 -11.34 25.63
C PRO A 81 -11.46 -12.21 26.20
N TYR A 82 -10.51 -11.63 26.91
CA TYR A 82 -9.33 -12.31 27.49
C TYR A 82 -9.47 -12.57 28.98
N GLU A 83 -10.53 -12.03 29.62
CA GLU A 83 -10.74 -12.16 31.06
C GLU A 83 -10.77 -13.63 31.51
N GLY A 84 -9.93 -13.97 32.49
CA GLY A 84 -9.83 -15.33 33.00
C GLY A 84 -9.11 -16.34 32.10
N LEU A 85 -8.58 -15.93 30.94
CA LEU A 85 -7.85 -16.79 30.01
C LEU A 85 -6.35 -16.49 30.06
N ASP A 86 -5.56 -17.55 30.06
CA ASP A 86 -4.10 -17.45 29.92
C ASP A 86 -3.70 -17.70 28.45
N LEU A 87 -3.11 -16.68 27.82
CA LEU A 87 -2.63 -16.76 26.43
C LEU A 87 -1.11 -16.81 26.34
N GLN A 88 -0.40 -16.73 27.45
CA GLN A 88 1.05 -16.82 27.43
C GLN A 88 1.50 -18.13 26.75
N ASP A 89 2.33 -18.02 25.73
CA ASP A 89 2.82 -19.14 24.90
C ASP A 89 1.73 -19.99 24.24
N ALA A 90 0.51 -19.45 24.09
CA ALA A 90 -0.61 -20.11 23.42
C ALA A 90 -0.77 -19.64 21.97
N ILE A 91 -1.45 -20.44 21.14
CA ILE A 91 -1.99 -20.01 19.88
C ILE A 91 -3.37 -19.42 20.12
N MET A 92 -3.51 -18.14 19.86
CA MET A 92 -4.78 -17.43 19.95
C MET A 92 -5.67 -17.77 18.75
N VAL A 93 -6.86 -18.30 18.98
CA VAL A 93 -7.83 -18.64 17.94
C VAL A 93 -8.90 -17.55 17.86
N VAL A 94 -9.06 -16.94 16.69
CA VAL A 94 -10.07 -15.91 16.44
C VAL A 94 -10.92 -16.25 15.23
N HIS A 95 -12.21 -15.85 15.24
CA HIS A 95 -12.99 -15.79 14.01
C HIS A 95 -12.81 -14.42 13.33
N ALA A 96 -12.87 -14.41 12.00
CA ALA A 96 -12.82 -13.18 11.21
C ALA A 96 -14.03 -12.29 11.50
N GLY A 97 -13.86 -10.98 11.29
CA GLY A 97 -14.89 -9.97 11.43
C GLY A 97 -14.50 -8.88 12.42
N TYR A 98 -15.22 -7.78 12.32
CA TYR A 98 -15.06 -6.63 13.20
C TYR A 98 -16.27 -6.50 14.11
N PRO A 99 -16.10 -6.09 15.38
CA PRO A 99 -17.24 -5.66 16.19
C PRO A 99 -18.03 -4.56 15.46
N LYS A 100 -19.34 -4.55 15.60
CA LYS A 100 -20.20 -3.56 14.93
C LYS A 100 -19.73 -2.11 15.13
N PRO A 101 -19.31 -1.65 16.34
CA PRO A 101 -18.79 -0.30 16.50
C PRO A 101 -17.50 -0.04 15.70
N VAL A 102 -16.64 -1.04 15.51
CA VAL A 102 -15.41 -0.91 14.71
C VAL A 102 -15.73 -0.79 13.23
N GLN A 103 -16.74 -1.55 12.76
CA GLN A 103 -17.24 -1.44 11.38
C GLN A 103 -17.81 -0.05 11.09
N GLU A 104 -18.62 0.49 12.00
CA GLU A 104 -19.29 1.80 11.87
C GLU A 104 -18.30 2.96 11.93
N LEU A 105 -17.28 2.88 12.78
CA LEU A 105 -16.28 3.95 12.94
C LEU A 105 -15.17 3.91 11.87
N GLY A 106 -14.88 2.74 11.33
CA GLY A 106 -13.63 2.47 10.60
C GLY A 106 -12.43 2.31 11.54
N LEU A 107 -11.36 1.68 11.04
CA LEU A 107 -10.23 1.23 11.86
C LEU A 107 -9.50 2.37 12.60
N GLU A 108 -9.30 3.50 11.94
CA GLU A 108 -8.57 4.65 12.51
C GLU A 108 -9.31 5.27 13.69
N LYS A 109 -10.58 5.63 13.50
CA LYS A 109 -11.44 6.18 14.56
C LYS A 109 -11.75 5.17 15.65
N ALA A 110 -11.77 3.88 15.32
CA ALA A 110 -11.94 2.83 16.32
C ALA A 110 -10.72 2.78 17.27
N ARG A 111 -9.49 2.90 16.75
CA ARG A 111 -8.28 3.00 17.57
C ARG A 111 -8.31 4.24 18.48
N GLU A 112 -8.67 5.40 17.95
CA GLU A 112 -8.86 6.63 18.75
C GLU A 112 -9.91 6.44 19.85
N ALA A 113 -10.95 5.64 19.59
CA ALA A 113 -11.99 5.29 20.55
C ALA A 113 -11.59 4.17 21.52
N GLY A 114 -10.31 3.76 21.54
CA GLY A 114 -9.76 2.80 22.49
C GLY A 114 -9.95 1.32 22.13
N TRP A 115 -10.32 1.01 20.87
CA TRP A 115 -10.36 -0.37 20.39
C TRP A 115 -8.95 -0.89 20.09
N VAL A 116 -8.65 -2.09 20.57
CA VAL A 116 -7.38 -2.80 20.40
C VAL A 116 -7.60 -4.01 19.50
N SER A 117 -6.77 -4.14 18.46
CA SER A 117 -6.88 -5.22 17.48
C SER A 117 -6.46 -6.59 18.03
N PRO A 118 -6.87 -7.69 17.38
CA PRO A 118 -6.43 -9.04 17.74
C PRO A 118 -4.90 -9.19 17.70
N GLU A 119 -4.24 -8.55 16.74
CA GLU A 119 -2.78 -8.60 16.61
C GLU A 119 -2.07 -7.89 17.79
N GLU A 120 -2.55 -6.73 18.18
CA GLU A 120 -2.03 -5.98 19.34
C GLU A 120 -2.30 -6.73 20.65
N ASN A 121 -3.49 -7.32 20.78
CA ASN A 121 -3.82 -8.14 21.94
C ASN A 121 -2.99 -9.43 22.01
N ALA A 122 -2.71 -10.09 20.88
CA ALA A 122 -1.85 -11.27 20.85
C ALA A 122 -0.45 -10.96 21.39
N LEU A 123 0.14 -9.84 20.96
CA LEU A 123 1.43 -9.35 21.49
C LEU A 123 1.34 -9.03 22.97
N LYS A 124 0.30 -8.32 23.40
CA LYS A 124 0.10 -7.91 24.80
C LYS A 124 -0.04 -9.09 25.75
N HIS A 125 -0.72 -10.16 25.32
CA HIS A 125 -0.98 -11.34 26.13
C HIS A 125 0.02 -12.48 25.91
N GLY A 126 1.09 -12.26 25.14
CA GLY A 126 2.17 -13.23 24.93
C GLY A 126 1.77 -14.45 24.07
N ALA A 127 0.75 -14.31 23.20
CA ALA A 127 0.41 -15.37 22.26
C ALA A 127 1.50 -15.55 21.20
N VAL A 128 1.86 -16.78 20.88
CA VAL A 128 2.93 -17.11 19.91
C VAL A 128 2.46 -17.08 18.47
N ALA A 129 1.17 -17.20 18.23
CA ALA A 129 0.54 -17.11 16.90
C ALA A 129 -0.95 -16.80 17.01
N ILE A 130 -1.51 -16.32 15.91
CA ILE A 130 -2.97 -16.18 15.71
C ILE A 130 -3.41 -17.22 14.69
N LEU A 131 -4.39 -18.03 15.04
CA LEU A 131 -5.12 -18.89 14.10
C LEU A 131 -6.45 -18.24 13.79
N ARG A 132 -6.63 -17.79 12.55
CA ARG A 132 -7.84 -17.07 12.10
C ARG A 132 -8.79 -17.99 11.37
N ILE A 133 -10.00 -18.09 11.86
CA ILE A 133 -11.13 -18.75 11.23
C ILE A 133 -11.81 -17.75 10.31
N ASP A 134 -11.62 -17.89 9.01
CA ASP A 134 -12.25 -17.06 7.98
C ASP A 134 -12.74 -17.96 6.84
N PRO A 135 -14.05 -18.20 6.72
CA PRO A 135 -14.60 -19.11 5.71
C PRO A 135 -14.17 -18.76 4.29
N ASN A 136 -14.10 -17.45 3.95
CA ASN A 136 -13.71 -17.00 2.62
C ASN A 136 -12.23 -17.31 2.32
N ASP A 137 -11.35 -17.14 3.32
CA ASP A 137 -9.92 -17.43 3.19
C ASP A 137 -9.68 -18.96 3.17
N MET A 138 -10.44 -19.71 3.97
CA MET A 138 -10.35 -21.19 4.03
C MET A 138 -10.70 -21.86 2.70
N GLU A 139 -11.62 -21.29 1.93
CA GLU A 139 -11.99 -21.79 0.59
C GLU A 139 -10.97 -21.44 -0.49
N ARG A 140 -10.00 -20.56 -0.18
CA ARG A 140 -9.02 -20.02 -1.14
C ARG A 140 -7.58 -20.28 -0.72
N ILE A 141 -7.33 -21.29 0.09
CA ILE A 141 -6.01 -21.58 0.67
C ILE A 141 -4.92 -21.67 -0.41
N ASP A 142 -5.16 -22.37 -1.51
CA ASP A 142 -4.24 -22.51 -2.64
C ASP A 142 -3.91 -21.16 -3.30
N ARG A 143 -4.88 -20.28 -3.36
CA ARG A 143 -4.70 -18.90 -3.88
C ARG A 143 -3.95 -18.04 -2.87
N LEU A 144 -4.32 -18.08 -1.61
CA LEU A 144 -3.67 -17.31 -0.54
C LEU A 144 -2.22 -17.76 -0.32
N ALA A 145 -1.90 -19.02 -0.49
CA ALA A 145 -0.55 -19.54 -0.35
C ALA A 145 0.47 -18.75 -1.21
N ARG A 146 0.07 -18.36 -2.41
CA ARG A 146 0.90 -17.59 -3.34
C ARG A 146 1.18 -16.17 -2.87
N PHE A 147 0.23 -15.54 -2.19
CA PHE A 147 0.37 -14.16 -1.69
C PHE A 147 0.99 -14.12 -0.29
N TRP A 148 0.59 -15.04 0.58
CA TRP A 148 1.00 -15.03 1.98
C TRP A 148 2.36 -15.65 2.24
N SER A 149 2.87 -16.45 1.28
CA SER A 149 4.21 -17.01 1.38
C SER A 149 5.33 -15.94 1.37
N GLN A 150 5.01 -14.70 1.01
CA GLN A 150 5.99 -13.63 0.96
C GLN A 150 5.59 -12.44 1.84
N ARG A 151 6.54 -11.95 2.61
CA ARG A 151 6.45 -10.70 3.36
C ARG A 151 7.54 -9.73 2.91
N ARG A 152 7.21 -8.45 2.85
CA ARG A 152 8.16 -7.37 2.59
C ARG A 152 8.06 -6.32 3.69
N ALA A 153 9.19 -5.77 4.09
CA ALA A 153 9.28 -4.75 5.10
C ALA A 153 10.47 -3.83 4.82
N ILE A 154 10.36 -2.55 5.15
CA ILE A 154 11.52 -1.65 5.19
C ILE A 154 12.17 -1.87 6.55
N VAL A 155 13.39 -2.44 6.54
CA VAL A 155 14.08 -2.84 7.79
C VAL A 155 14.29 -1.66 8.72
N GLU A 156 14.61 -0.49 8.16
CA GLU A 156 14.90 0.73 8.93
C GLU A 156 13.65 1.36 9.58
N LEU A 157 12.45 1.06 9.06
CA LEU A 157 11.19 1.64 9.55
C LEU A 157 10.34 0.67 10.37
N GLU A 158 10.62 -0.63 10.28
CA GLU A 158 9.89 -1.63 11.04
C GLU A 158 10.32 -1.61 12.52
N ALA A 159 9.35 -1.76 13.42
CA ALA A 159 9.63 -1.94 14.83
C ALA A 159 10.41 -3.24 15.06
N ASN A 160 11.29 -3.25 16.06
CA ASN A 160 12.15 -4.40 16.37
C ASN A 160 11.38 -5.66 16.84
N ALA A 161 10.10 -5.55 17.15
CA ALA A 161 9.26 -6.71 17.50
C ALA A 161 8.75 -7.41 16.22
N PRO A 162 9.04 -8.69 16.02
CA PRO A 162 8.47 -9.43 14.91
C PRO A 162 6.94 -9.48 15.04
N PRO A 163 6.21 -9.37 13.93
CA PRO A 163 4.76 -9.51 13.97
C PRO A 163 4.38 -10.92 14.41
N VAL A 164 3.24 -11.04 15.10
CA VAL A 164 2.70 -12.35 15.48
C VAL A 164 2.33 -13.12 14.21
N PRO A 165 2.78 -14.39 14.06
CA PRO A 165 2.40 -15.23 12.93
C PRO A 165 0.88 -15.37 12.81
N LEU A 166 0.34 -15.12 11.61
CA LEU A 166 -1.09 -15.29 11.32
C LEU A 166 -1.27 -16.53 10.45
N ILE A 167 -2.08 -17.48 10.91
CA ILE A 167 -2.35 -18.77 10.30
C ILE A 167 -3.83 -18.85 9.92
N VAL A 168 -4.15 -19.29 8.70
CA VAL A 168 -5.51 -19.67 8.29
C VAL A 168 -5.53 -21.17 8.04
N PRO A 169 -6.30 -21.95 8.81
CA PRO A 169 -6.41 -23.40 8.65
C PRO A 169 -7.34 -23.76 7.49
N SER A 170 -7.15 -24.94 6.91
CA SER A 170 -8.19 -25.57 6.10
C SER A 170 -9.37 -26.00 6.98
N ARG A 171 -10.51 -26.24 6.36
CA ARG A 171 -11.69 -26.75 7.07
C ARG A 171 -11.40 -28.12 7.75
N GLU A 172 -10.60 -28.95 7.11
CA GLU A 172 -10.19 -30.24 7.67
C GLU A 172 -9.36 -30.07 8.94
N LEU A 173 -8.33 -29.23 8.91
CA LEU A 173 -7.51 -28.91 10.07
C LEU A 173 -8.35 -28.29 11.19
N LEU A 174 -9.22 -27.35 10.85
CA LEU A 174 -10.09 -26.69 11.82
C LEU A 174 -11.02 -27.69 12.52
N ASN A 175 -11.62 -28.61 11.78
CA ASN A 175 -12.47 -29.66 12.34
C ASN A 175 -11.72 -30.56 13.31
N LEU A 176 -10.46 -30.89 13.06
CA LEU A 176 -9.63 -31.65 14.00
C LEU A 176 -9.27 -30.84 15.25
N ILE A 177 -9.03 -29.55 15.10
CA ILE A 177 -8.77 -28.66 16.24
C ILE A 177 -9.97 -28.68 17.19
N PHE A 178 -11.20 -28.59 16.69
CA PHE A 178 -12.41 -28.55 17.53
C PHE A 178 -13.07 -29.91 17.77
N ALA A 179 -12.51 -31.01 17.26
CA ALA A 179 -13.06 -32.33 17.48
C ALA A 179 -13.06 -32.71 18.98
N GLY A 180 -14.22 -32.99 19.55
CA GLY A 180 -14.40 -33.35 20.95
C GLY A 180 -14.35 -32.15 21.93
N GLU A 181 -14.32 -30.92 21.43
CA GLU A 181 -14.55 -29.73 22.25
C GLU A 181 -16.05 -29.48 22.47
N ALA A 182 -16.38 -28.58 23.40
CA ALA A 182 -17.78 -28.23 23.69
C ALA A 182 -18.51 -27.59 22.51
N HIS A 183 -17.76 -26.93 21.65
CA HIS A 183 -18.27 -26.25 20.45
C HIS A 183 -17.53 -26.79 19.22
N SER A 184 -18.27 -27.11 18.17
CA SER A 184 -17.70 -27.52 16.89
C SER A 184 -17.18 -26.34 16.07
N ALA A 185 -16.29 -26.58 15.11
CA ALA A 185 -15.84 -25.56 14.16
C ALA A 185 -17.01 -24.93 13.39
N GLU A 186 -17.99 -25.72 12.99
CA GLU A 186 -19.16 -25.26 12.26
C GLU A 186 -20.05 -24.35 13.12
N GLU A 187 -20.28 -24.72 14.40
CA GLU A 187 -21.04 -23.90 15.33
C GLU A 187 -20.36 -22.54 15.56
N ILE A 188 -19.01 -22.50 15.71
CA ILE A 188 -18.26 -21.25 15.87
C ILE A 188 -18.44 -20.34 14.66
N ILE A 189 -18.36 -20.89 13.45
CA ILE A 189 -18.54 -20.14 12.20
C ILE A 189 -19.95 -19.58 12.11
N GLN A 190 -20.96 -20.44 12.23
CA GLN A 190 -22.37 -20.05 12.10
C GLN A 190 -22.79 -19.00 13.12
N ARG A 191 -22.39 -19.16 14.38
CA ARG A 191 -22.72 -18.20 15.44
C ARG A 191 -22.00 -16.87 15.24
N ALA A 192 -20.75 -16.89 14.78
CA ALA A 192 -20.03 -15.66 14.43
C ALA A 192 -20.72 -14.88 13.29
N GLU A 193 -21.18 -15.57 12.25
CA GLU A 193 -21.92 -14.97 11.13
C GLU A 193 -23.28 -14.39 11.55
N MET A 194 -23.96 -15.02 12.52
CA MET A 194 -25.21 -14.52 13.11
C MET A 194 -25.02 -13.35 14.08
N GLY A 195 -23.76 -12.97 14.40
CA GLY A 195 -23.46 -11.90 15.34
C GLY A 195 -23.64 -12.27 16.82
N ASP A 196 -23.78 -13.57 17.13
CA ASP A 196 -23.86 -14.15 18.48
C ASP A 196 -22.72 -15.16 18.70
N PRO A 197 -21.44 -14.70 18.72
CA PRO A 197 -20.30 -15.61 18.81
C PRO A 197 -20.31 -16.45 20.08
N VAL A 198 -19.70 -17.62 19.97
CA VAL A 198 -19.43 -18.47 21.13
C VAL A 198 -18.57 -17.69 22.14
N PRO A 199 -18.85 -17.75 23.46
CA PRO A 199 -18.00 -17.14 24.47
C PRO A 199 -16.55 -17.65 24.40
N PRO A 200 -15.54 -16.84 24.76
CA PRO A 200 -14.15 -17.25 24.82
C PRO A 200 -13.91 -18.45 25.75
N PHE A 201 -13.02 -19.37 25.35
CA PHE A 201 -12.65 -20.54 26.15
C PHE A 201 -11.27 -21.10 25.75
N ALA A 202 -10.61 -21.74 26.70
CA ALA A 202 -9.42 -22.54 26.42
C ALA A 202 -9.83 -23.92 25.89
N LEU A 203 -9.23 -24.38 24.79
CA LEU A 203 -9.44 -25.74 24.30
C LEU A 203 -8.84 -26.74 25.28
N GLY A 204 -9.29 -28.00 25.20
CA GLY A 204 -8.90 -29.05 26.14
C GLY A 204 -7.37 -29.17 26.29
N GLN A 205 -6.88 -29.39 27.50
CA GLN A 205 -5.44 -29.37 27.84
C GLN A 205 -4.57 -30.33 27.00
N ARG A 206 -5.15 -31.38 26.43
CA ARG A 206 -4.45 -32.33 25.53
C ARG A 206 -4.42 -31.86 24.07
N LYS A 207 -5.09 -30.77 23.75
CA LYS A 207 -5.11 -30.19 22.40
C LYS A 207 -3.92 -29.25 22.23
N GLN A 208 -2.91 -29.75 21.58
CA GLN A 208 -1.75 -28.97 21.20
C GLN A 208 -1.58 -28.98 19.69
N LEU A 209 -1.19 -27.87 19.14
CA LEU A 209 -0.85 -27.71 17.73
C LEU A 209 0.66 -27.52 17.61
N SER A 210 1.32 -28.44 16.90
CA SER A 210 2.71 -28.27 16.52
C SER A 210 2.77 -27.52 15.20
N VAL A 211 3.44 -26.39 15.18
CA VAL A 211 3.59 -25.54 14.00
C VAL A 211 5.07 -25.40 13.70
N LYS A 212 5.48 -25.81 12.51
CA LYS A 212 6.79 -25.50 11.95
C LYS A 212 6.58 -24.66 10.69
N LEU A 213 6.99 -23.38 10.75
CA LEU A 213 6.97 -22.45 9.64
C LEU A 213 8.39 -22.00 9.36
N GLU A 214 9.02 -22.62 8.37
CA GLU A 214 10.37 -22.28 7.92
C GLU A 214 10.31 -21.09 6.98
N VAL A 215 11.10 -20.06 7.26
CA VAL A 215 11.10 -18.81 6.51
C VAL A 215 12.54 -18.43 6.17
N GLN A 216 12.79 -18.28 4.89
CA GLN A 216 14.04 -17.72 4.39
C GLN A 216 13.92 -16.20 4.28
N THR A 217 14.86 -15.49 4.87
CA THR A 217 14.92 -14.04 4.82
C THR A 217 16.05 -13.59 3.89
N THR A 218 15.76 -12.61 3.03
CA THR A 218 16.73 -12.01 2.13
C THR A 218 16.63 -10.49 2.22
N ASN A 219 17.77 -9.82 2.40
CA ASN A 219 17.85 -8.37 2.35
C ASN A 219 18.16 -7.91 0.92
N ALA A 220 17.50 -6.86 0.49
CA ALA A 220 17.74 -6.19 -0.78
C ALA A 220 17.74 -4.67 -0.57
N THR A 221 18.38 -3.96 -1.49
CA THR A 221 18.41 -2.50 -1.49
C THR A 221 17.72 -1.95 -2.72
N ALA A 222 16.99 -0.84 -2.55
CA ALA A 222 16.46 -0.05 -3.63
C ALA A 222 16.77 1.42 -3.39
N ARG A 223 16.72 2.23 -4.44
CA ARG A 223 17.08 3.65 -4.37
C ARG A 223 16.03 4.49 -5.06
N SER A 224 15.43 5.39 -4.33
CA SER A 224 14.68 6.51 -4.90
C SER A 224 15.64 7.56 -5.41
N VAL A 225 15.26 8.29 -6.47
CA VAL A 225 16.05 9.41 -7.01
C VAL A 225 15.39 10.71 -6.60
N ILE A 226 16.18 11.63 -6.03
CA ILE A 226 15.68 12.89 -5.50
C ILE A 226 16.58 14.04 -5.96
N ALA A 227 15.97 15.03 -6.60
CA ALA A 227 16.66 16.22 -7.09
C ALA A 227 15.74 17.45 -7.01
N TYR A 228 16.30 18.64 -7.13
CA TYR A 228 15.50 19.85 -7.19
C TYR A 228 16.07 20.91 -8.14
N VAL A 229 15.17 21.72 -8.66
CA VAL A 229 15.46 23.01 -9.28
C VAL A 229 15.28 24.07 -8.21
N GLU A 230 16.35 24.87 -7.96
CA GLU A 230 16.30 25.94 -6.96
C GLU A 230 15.45 27.11 -7.45
N GLY A 231 14.57 27.59 -6.58
CA GLY A 231 13.72 28.74 -6.84
C GLY A 231 14.49 30.05 -6.98
N SER A 232 13.86 31.04 -7.63
CA SER A 232 14.48 32.33 -7.91
C SER A 232 14.30 33.37 -6.79
N ASP A 233 13.29 33.21 -5.93
CA ASP A 233 13.02 34.14 -4.83
C ASP A 233 13.92 33.85 -3.62
N PRO A 234 14.56 34.85 -2.99
CA PRO A 234 15.48 34.63 -1.88
C PRO A 234 14.84 34.05 -0.62
N VAL A 235 13.53 34.19 -0.44
CA VAL A 235 12.77 33.67 0.70
C VAL A 235 12.05 32.37 0.31
N LEU A 236 11.23 32.40 -0.74
CA LEU A 236 10.40 31.29 -1.14
C LEU A 236 11.19 30.09 -1.67
N LYS A 237 12.41 30.25 -2.13
CA LYS A 237 13.29 29.14 -2.58
C LYS A 237 13.54 28.08 -1.51
N HIS A 238 13.27 28.36 -0.25
CA HIS A 238 13.38 27.42 0.85
C HIS A 238 12.11 26.55 1.03
N GLU A 239 11.04 26.90 0.33
CA GLU A 239 9.81 26.09 0.23
C GLU A 239 9.84 25.27 -1.04
N PHE A 240 9.22 24.07 -1.00
CA PHE A 240 9.22 23.13 -2.12
C PHE A 240 7.80 22.81 -2.57
N VAL A 241 7.58 22.88 -3.88
CA VAL A 241 6.51 22.12 -4.53
C VAL A 241 7.11 20.77 -4.93
N SER A 242 6.65 19.67 -4.32
CA SER A 242 7.14 18.35 -4.67
C SER A 242 6.28 17.71 -5.76
N ILE A 243 6.94 16.98 -6.64
CA ILE A 243 6.29 16.20 -7.69
C ILE A 243 6.99 14.84 -7.80
N GLY A 244 6.20 13.77 -7.92
CA GLY A 244 6.76 12.43 -7.92
C GLY A 244 6.02 11.43 -8.80
N ALA A 245 6.74 10.36 -9.13
CA ALA A 245 6.27 9.17 -9.81
C ALA A 245 7.11 7.98 -9.36
N HIS A 246 6.56 6.77 -9.32
CA HIS A 246 7.41 5.62 -9.03
C HIS A 246 8.16 5.14 -10.28
N LEU A 247 9.33 4.53 -10.05
CA LEU A 247 10.24 4.09 -11.10
C LEU A 247 10.39 2.57 -11.19
N ASP A 248 9.83 1.85 -10.25
CA ASP A 248 9.78 0.39 -10.23
C ASP A 248 8.48 -0.13 -10.86
N HIS A 249 8.47 -1.40 -11.23
CA HIS A 249 7.28 -2.15 -11.59
C HIS A 249 7.39 -3.57 -11.05
N VAL A 250 6.43 -4.44 -11.38
CA VAL A 250 6.34 -5.83 -10.90
C VAL A 250 7.64 -6.63 -11.13
N GLY A 251 8.36 -6.39 -12.23
CA GLY A 251 9.62 -7.05 -12.57
C GLY A 251 9.41 -8.33 -13.36
N VAL A 252 10.07 -9.43 -12.97
CA VAL A 252 9.91 -10.74 -13.60
C VAL A 252 8.86 -11.54 -12.83
N GLY A 253 7.85 -12.05 -13.54
CA GLY A 253 6.72 -12.74 -12.95
C GLY A 253 6.27 -13.97 -13.75
N ARG A 254 4.99 -14.31 -13.63
CA ARG A 254 4.40 -15.44 -14.36
C ARG A 254 4.35 -15.13 -15.86
N ALA A 255 4.76 -16.11 -16.67
CA ALA A 255 4.66 -16.03 -18.12
C ALA A 255 3.22 -15.79 -18.61
N ASP A 256 3.06 -14.94 -19.60
CA ASP A 256 1.82 -14.79 -20.35
C ASP A 256 1.63 -15.99 -21.33
N SER A 257 0.58 -15.93 -22.16
CA SER A 257 0.30 -16.98 -23.16
C SER A 257 1.37 -17.13 -24.26
N ARG A 258 2.27 -16.16 -24.39
CA ARG A 258 3.38 -16.13 -25.36
C ARG A 258 4.70 -16.57 -24.71
N GLY A 259 4.70 -16.82 -23.40
CA GLY A 259 5.90 -17.16 -22.63
C GLY A 259 6.68 -15.94 -22.12
N ASP A 260 6.15 -14.74 -22.28
CA ASP A 260 6.77 -13.51 -21.77
C ASP A 260 6.60 -13.43 -20.25
N THR A 261 7.70 -13.26 -19.52
CA THR A 261 7.77 -13.15 -18.06
C THR A 261 8.13 -11.75 -17.58
N ILE A 262 8.45 -10.82 -18.49
CA ILE A 262 8.89 -9.46 -18.14
C ILE A 262 7.67 -8.55 -18.12
N TYR A 263 7.40 -7.98 -16.97
CA TYR A 263 6.36 -6.97 -16.77
C TYR A 263 6.96 -5.61 -17.06
N ASN A 264 6.66 -5.06 -18.24
CA ASN A 264 7.35 -3.89 -18.76
C ASN A 264 6.97 -2.59 -18.08
N GLY A 265 5.70 -2.42 -17.66
CA GLY A 265 5.24 -1.22 -16.94
C GLY A 265 5.36 0.06 -17.73
N ALA A 266 4.98 0.05 -19.02
CA ALA A 266 5.09 1.24 -19.87
C ALA A 266 4.14 2.36 -19.42
N ASP A 267 2.91 2.01 -19.03
CA ASP A 267 1.99 2.97 -18.40
C ASP A 267 2.19 3.00 -16.89
N ASP A 268 2.33 1.86 -16.26
CA ASP A 268 2.51 1.68 -14.81
C ASP A 268 3.97 1.37 -14.44
N ASN A 269 4.88 2.33 -14.11
CA ASN A 269 4.65 3.77 -14.23
C ASN A 269 5.77 4.43 -15.08
N GLY A 270 6.03 3.84 -16.26
CA GLY A 270 6.92 4.45 -17.25
C GLY A 270 6.39 5.80 -17.70
N SER A 271 5.05 5.91 -17.92
CA SER A 271 4.39 7.16 -18.34
C SER A 271 4.61 8.29 -17.33
N GLY A 272 4.41 8.05 -16.05
CA GLY A 272 4.63 9.05 -15.00
C GLY A 272 6.12 9.38 -14.82
N SER A 273 7.00 8.37 -14.82
CA SER A 273 8.44 8.57 -14.65
C SER A 273 9.07 9.38 -15.78
N VAL A 274 8.61 9.18 -17.04
CA VAL A 274 9.07 9.96 -18.19
C VAL A 274 8.49 11.36 -18.17
N ALA A 275 7.19 11.52 -17.86
CA ALA A 275 6.58 12.84 -17.69
C ALA A 275 7.32 13.68 -16.64
N LEU A 276 7.68 13.05 -15.52
CA LEU A 276 8.46 13.71 -14.46
C LEU A 276 9.84 14.16 -14.97
N LEU A 277 10.49 13.39 -15.85
CA LEU A 277 11.76 13.72 -16.44
C LEU A 277 11.66 14.93 -17.40
N GLU A 278 10.62 14.96 -18.24
CA GLU A 278 10.32 16.09 -19.14
C GLU A 278 10.04 17.37 -18.35
N LEU A 279 9.32 17.28 -17.23
CA LEU A 279 9.05 18.42 -16.34
C LEU A 279 10.35 18.93 -15.69
N ALA A 280 11.26 18.02 -15.32
CA ALA A 280 12.56 18.38 -14.76
C ALA A 280 13.43 19.12 -15.78
N GLU A 281 13.47 18.66 -17.04
CA GLU A 281 14.17 19.34 -18.13
C GLU A 281 13.59 20.74 -18.38
N ALA A 282 12.26 20.84 -18.52
CA ALA A 282 11.60 22.10 -18.79
C ALA A 282 11.88 23.16 -17.72
N LEU A 283 11.87 22.80 -16.44
CA LEU A 283 12.15 23.73 -15.35
C LEU A 283 13.63 24.02 -15.15
N ALA A 284 14.51 23.10 -15.51
CA ALA A 284 15.96 23.31 -15.42
C ALA A 284 16.50 24.22 -16.53
N THR A 285 15.91 24.12 -17.75
CA THR A 285 16.37 24.85 -18.93
C THR A 285 15.56 26.12 -19.19
N GLY A 286 14.38 26.25 -18.57
CA GLY A 286 13.49 27.39 -18.68
C GLY A 286 13.66 28.45 -17.58
N PRO A 287 12.70 29.37 -17.48
CA PRO A 287 12.63 30.31 -16.35
C PRO A 287 12.48 29.55 -15.02
N ARG A 288 12.96 30.14 -13.93
CA ARG A 288 12.83 29.52 -12.60
C ARG A 288 11.64 30.11 -11.84
N PRO A 289 10.72 29.29 -11.30
CA PRO A 289 9.67 29.76 -10.42
C PRO A 289 10.26 30.29 -9.10
N LYS A 290 9.46 30.95 -8.27
CA LYS A 290 9.93 31.53 -7.00
C LYS A 290 10.30 30.47 -5.97
N ARG A 291 9.44 29.42 -5.77
CA ARG A 291 9.75 28.28 -4.93
C ARG A 291 10.62 27.27 -5.64
N SER A 292 11.35 26.50 -4.90
CA SER A 292 12.06 25.32 -5.41
C SER A 292 11.06 24.21 -5.80
N VAL A 293 11.43 23.43 -6.81
CA VAL A 293 10.66 22.27 -7.24
C VAL A 293 11.46 21.00 -6.96
N LEU A 294 10.88 20.10 -6.15
CA LEU A 294 11.47 18.84 -5.71
C LEU A 294 10.92 17.68 -6.53
N PHE A 295 11.80 16.98 -7.24
CA PHE A 295 11.47 15.82 -8.08
C PHE A 295 11.81 14.53 -7.35
N LEU A 296 10.86 13.58 -7.31
CA LEU A 296 10.93 12.36 -6.54
C LEU A 296 10.57 11.16 -7.43
N TRP A 297 11.56 10.34 -7.81
CA TRP A 297 11.32 9.04 -8.43
C TRP A 297 11.38 7.98 -7.32
N TYR A 298 10.21 7.49 -6.91
CA TYR A 298 10.12 6.54 -5.82
C TYR A 298 10.48 5.13 -6.28
N ALA A 299 11.14 4.35 -5.41
CA ALA A 299 11.38 2.94 -5.62
C ALA A 299 10.55 2.10 -4.65
N GLY A 300 9.98 0.98 -5.12
CA GLY A 300 9.23 0.05 -4.30
C GLY A 300 7.77 0.47 -4.03
N GLU A 301 7.17 1.23 -4.92
CA GLU A 301 5.73 1.53 -4.90
C GLU A 301 4.92 0.23 -4.95
N GLU A 302 5.22 -0.63 -5.92
CA GLU A 302 4.65 -1.94 -6.16
C GLU A 302 4.83 -2.95 -5.00
N LYS A 303 5.63 -2.58 -4.03
CA LYS A 303 5.92 -3.36 -2.82
C LYS A 303 5.24 -2.78 -1.57
N GLY A 304 4.34 -1.82 -1.75
CA GLY A 304 3.57 -1.15 -0.71
C GLY A 304 4.03 0.27 -0.42
N LEU A 305 4.22 1.09 -1.45
CA LEU A 305 4.54 2.52 -1.37
C LEU A 305 5.83 2.80 -0.57
N LEU A 306 6.84 1.90 -0.71
CA LEU A 306 7.99 1.90 0.19
C LEU A 306 8.82 3.17 0.07
N GLY A 307 9.06 3.66 -1.14
CA GLY A 307 9.90 4.82 -1.40
C GLY A 307 9.32 6.12 -0.87
N SER A 308 8.05 6.38 -1.13
CA SER A 308 7.36 7.56 -0.59
C SER A 308 7.16 7.47 0.92
N ARG A 309 6.91 6.26 1.46
CA ARG A 309 6.86 6.04 2.91
C ARG A 309 8.20 6.36 3.55
N LEU A 310 9.31 5.84 3.02
CA LEU A 310 10.65 6.14 3.54
C LEU A 310 10.92 7.64 3.49
N PHE A 311 10.61 8.30 2.36
CA PHE A 311 10.83 9.73 2.22
C PHE A 311 10.03 10.53 3.24
N THR A 312 8.76 10.19 3.48
CA THR A 312 7.91 10.92 4.43
C THR A 312 8.19 10.58 5.91
N GLU A 313 8.80 9.42 6.20
CA GLU A 313 9.25 9.05 7.55
C GLU A 313 10.66 9.55 7.88
N ARG A 314 11.56 9.57 6.88
CA ARG A 314 12.95 10.03 6.98
C ARG A 314 13.27 10.99 5.82
N PRO A 315 12.70 12.20 5.84
CA PRO A 315 12.82 13.12 4.72
C PRO A 315 14.25 13.63 4.56
N THR A 316 14.69 13.75 3.31
CA THR A 316 16.00 14.34 2.96
C THR A 316 15.94 15.85 2.84
N VAL A 317 14.74 16.42 2.81
CA VAL A 317 14.46 17.85 2.96
C VAL A 317 13.37 18.02 4.02
N PRO A 318 13.33 19.09 4.82
CA PRO A 318 12.31 19.26 5.88
C PRO A 318 10.88 19.18 5.32
N LEU A 319 10.03 18.32 5.88
CA LEU A 319 8.65 18.13 5.40
C LEU A 319 7.78 19.38 5.58
N GLU A 320 8.08 20.19 6.59
CA GLU A 320 7.43 21.46 6.82
C GLU A 320 7.63 22.46 5.67
N ASN A 321 8.72 22.31 4.93
CA ASN A 321 9.03 23.15 3.77
C ASN A 321 8.34 22.65 2.48
N ILE A 322 7.76 21.44 2.47
CA ILE A 322 6.99 20.96 1.33
C ILE A 322 5.57 21.51 1.43
N VAL A 323 5.19 22.38 0.50
CA VAL A 323 3.89 23.07 0.51
C VAL A 323 2.79 22.22 -0.11
N VAL A 324 3.13 21.37 -1.08
CA VAL A 324 2.20 20.49 -1.81
C VAL A 324 2.97 19.33 -2.45
N ASN A 325 2.28 18.20 -2.66
CA ASN A 325 2.76 17.08 -3.45
C ASN A 325 1.88 16.88 -4.68
N ILE A 326 2.51 16.70 -5.86
CA ILE A 326 1.86 16.28 -7.10
C ILE A 326 2.35 14.86 -7.41
N ASN A 327 1.45 13.92 -7.57
CA ASN A 327 1.74 12.54 -7.91
C ASN A 327 1.30 12.21 -9.32
N ILE A 328 2.15 11.53 -10.08
CA ILE A 328 1.86 11.10 -11.45
C ILE A 328 1.99 9.59 -11.51
N ASP A 329 0.89 8.93 -11.85
CA ASP A 329 0.89 7.48 -11.94
C ASP A 329 -0.11 7.03 -13.00
N MET A 330 0.36 6.29 -14.02
CA MET A 330 -0.43 5.79 -15.15
C MET A 330 -1.21 6.91 -15.89
N ILE A 331 -0.52 7.71 -16.67
CA ILE A 331 -1.11 8.81 -17.44
C ILE A 331 -1.08 8.61 -18.97
N GLY A 332 -0.73 7.41 -19.44
CA GLY A 332 -0.45 7.12 -20.84
C GLY A 332 -1.53 6.33 -21.57
N ARG A 333 -2.70 6.05 -20.99
CA ARG A 333 -3.73 5.23 -21.68
C ARG A 333 -5.04 5.98 -21.86
N SER A 334 -5.73 5.64 -22.95
CA SER A 334 -7.04 6.24 -23.31
C SER A 334 -8.05 5.16 -23.67
N ARG A 335 -9.29 5.36 -23.22
CA ARG A 335 -10.41 4.55 -23.71
C ARG A 335 -10.79 5.00 -25.13
N GLN A 336 -10.66 4.10 -26.07
CA GLN A 336 -11.09 4.34 -27.44
C GLN A 336 -12.63 4.29 -27.55
N PRO A 337 -13.25 5.07 -28.44
CA PRO A 337 -14.72 5.13 -28.57
C PRO A 337 -15.41 3.77 -28.81
N ASN A 338 -14.71 2.85 -29.47
CA ASN A 338 -15.22 1.51 -29.81
C ASN A 338 -14.64 0.39 -28.90
N ASP A 339 -13.99 0.75 -27.80
CA ASP A 339 -13.44 -0.24 -26.88
C ASP A 339 -14.56 -0.90 -26.06
N THR A 340 -14.79 -2.18 -26.37
CA THR A 340 -15.79 -3.02 -25.69
C THR A 340 -15.17 -3.92 -24.61
N ASN A 341 -13.85 -3.84 -24.40
CA ASN A 341 -13.20 -4.65 -23.40
C ASN A 341 -13.63 -4.22 -21.98
N PRO A 342 -14.27 -5.11 -21.19
CA PRO A 342 -14.76 -4.75 -19.87
C PRO A 342 -13.66 -4.35 -18.89
N ARG A 343 -12.39 -4.72 -19.15
CA ARG A 343 -11.25 -4.31 -18.33
C ARG A 343 -10.81 -2.87 -18.58
N ASN A 344 -11.19 -2.29 -19.70
CA ASN A 344 -10.92 -0.91 -20.07
C ASN A 344 -12.10 0.03 -19.76
N LYS A 345 -13.16 -0.49 -19.12
CA LYS A 345 -14.38 0.27 -18.83
C LYS A 345 -14.12 1.56 -18.05
N ASP A 346 -13.10 1.53 -17.19
CA ASP A 346 -12.74 2.60 -16.27
C ASP A 346 -11.56 3.47 -16.78
N LEU A 347 -11.09 3.26 -18.01
CA LEU A 347 -10.15 4.18 -18.64
C LEU A 347 -10.84 5.51 -18.98
N SER A 348 -10.14 6.62 -18.75
CA SER A 348 -10.58 7.96 -19.12
C SER A 348 -10.49 8.18 -20.65
N ALA A 349 -11.35 9.05 -21.17
CA ALA A 349 -11.35 9.43 -22.59
C ALA A 349 -10.03 10.16 -23.00
N PRO A 350 -9.72 10.32 -24.30
CA PRO A 350 -8.48 10.97 -24.75
C PRO A 350 -8.29 12.42 -24.26
N ASP A 351 -9.38 13.13 -23.96
CA ASP A 351 -9.39 14.49 -23.44
C ASP A 351 -9.64 14.57 -21.91
N GLU A 352 -9.66 13.43 -21.21
CA GLU A 352 -10.03 13.31 -19.82
C GLU A 352 -8.88 12.76 -18.96
N VAL A 353 -8.77 13.22 -17.72
CA VAL A 353 -7.87 12.71 -16.69
C VAL A 353 -8.57 12.61 -15.35
N PHE A 354 -8.36 11.52 -14.61
CA PHE A 354 -8.80 11.42 -13.22
C PHE A 354 -7.89 12.23 -12.32
N VAL A 355 -8.51 12.95 -11.38
CA VAL A 355 -7.83 13.81 -10.40
C VAL A 355 -8.28 13.41 -9.01
N ILE A 356 -7.33 12.97 -8.19
CA ILE A 356 -7.59 12.40 -6.87
C ILE A 356 -6.89 13.29 -5.83
N GLY A 357 -7.60 13.67 -4.76
CA GLY A 357 -7.10 14.53 -3.70
C GLY A 357 -7.78 15.92 -3.58
N PRO A 358 -8.10 16.61 -4.68
CA PRO A 358 -8.60 17.99 -4.60
C PRO A 358 -9.87 18.21 -3.78
N ARG A 359 -10.81 17.25 -3.81
CA ARG A 359 -12.06 17.39 -3.03
C ARG A 359 -11.89 16.95 -1.59
N VAL A 360 -11.14 15.86 -1.39
CA VAL A 360 -11.03 15.19 -0.10
C VAL A 360 -9.91 15.75 0.75
N ALA A 361 -8.77 16.04 0.16
CA ALA A 361 -7.58 16.45 0.90
C ALA A 361 -7.29 17.96 0.79
N SER A 362 -7.58 18.61 -0.35
CA SER A 362 -7.19 20.01 -0.55
C SER A 362 -8.08 20.75 -1.59
N PRO A 363 -9.26 21.25 -1.18
CA PRO A 363 -10.13 22.01 -2.08
C PRO A 363 -9.45 23.24 -2.71
N ASP A 364 -8.51 23.87 -2.02
CA ASP A 364 -7.77 25.01 -2.56
C ASP A 364 -6.86 24.61 -3.71
N LEU A 365 -6.20 23.46 -3.61
CA LEU A 365 -5.40 22.89 -4.69
C LEU A 365 -6.27 22.57 -5.92
N GLY A 366 -7.50 22.07 -5.68
CA GLY A 366 -8.48 21.83 -6.73
C GLY A 366 -8.85 23.11 -7.49
N LYS A 367 -9.11 24.21 -6.79
CA LYS A 367 -9.41 25.53 -7.41
C LYS A 367 -8.24 26.05 -8.27
N VAL A 368 -7.00 25.89 -7.80
CA VAL A 368 -5.81 26.26 -8.57
C VAL A 368 -5.73 25.44 -9.85
N LEU A 369 -5.92 24.12 -9.77
CA LEU A 369 -5.93 23.24 -10.94
C LEU A 369 -7.03 23.62 -11.95
N GLU A 370 -8.26 23.81 -11.49
CA GLU A 370 -9.39 24.20 -12.36
C GLU A 370 -9.11 25.50 -13.09
N ARG A 371 -8.57 26.51 -12.38
CA ARG A 371 -8.17 27.81 -12.97
C ARG A 371 -7.11 27.64 -14.04
N VAL A 372 -6.01 26.94 -13.73
CA VAL A 372 -4.90 26.69 -14.69
C VAL A 372 -5.40 25.92 -15.90
N ASN A 373 -6.14 24.85 -15.68
CA ASN A 373 -6.66 24.01 -16.75
C ASN A 373 -7.60 24.76 -17.70
N SER A 374 -8.51 25.56 -17.14
CA SER A 374 -9.46 26.36 -17.96
C SER A 374 -8.79 27.44 -18.82
N GLN A 375 -7.64 27.96 -18.37
CA GLN A 375 -6.87 28.98 -19.08
C GLN A 375 -5.92 28.42 -20.13
N TYR A 376 -5.61 27.10 -20.09
CA TYR A 376 -4.55 26.54 -20.92
C TYR A 376 -5.04 25.41 -21.84
N LEU A 377 -5.19 24.17 -21.38
CA LEU A 377 -5.49 23.02 -22.20
C LEU A 377 -6.93 22.51 -22.10
N ASN A 378 -7.62 22.92 -21.07
CA ASN A 378 -9.04 22.62 -20.84
C ASN A 378 -9.36 21.12 -20.93
N LEU A 379 -8.55 20.29 -20.27
CA LEU A 379 -8.83 18.86 -20.11
C LEU A 379 -10.09 18.65 -19.26
N LYS A 380 -10.80 17.60 -19.52
CA LYS A 380 -11.89 17.16 -18.65
C LYS A 380 -11.31 16.53 -17.38
N LEU A 381 -11.40 17.28 -16.27
CA LEU A 381 -10.96 16.80 -14.95
C LEU A 381 -12.07 15.95 -14.33
N ASN A 382 -11.82 14.66 -14.12
CA ASN A 382 -12.78 13.72 -13.57
C ASN A 382 -12.41 13.36 -12.11
N PRO A 383 -13.25 13.72 -11.14
CA PRO A 383 -13.01 13.42 -9.72
C PRO A 383 -13.61 12.08 -9.26
N MET A 384 -13.92 11.16 -10.14
CA MET A 384 -14.64 9.91 -9.81
C MET A 384 -13.97 9.15 -8.66
N TYR A 385 -12.65 9.09 -8.63
CA TYR A 385 -11.87 8.37 -7.63
C TYR A 385 -11.42 9.23 -6.43
N ASP A 386 -11.79 10.51 -6.42
CA ASP A 386 -11.51 11.41 -5.28
C ASP A 386 -12.56 11.20 -4.17
N ASP A 387 -12.64 9.97 -3.69
CA ASP A 387 -13.53 9.50 -2.64
C ASP A 387 -12.83 8.41 -1.81
N LYS A 388 -12.68 8.65 -0.50
CA LYS A 388 -12.08 7.69 0.45
C LYS A 388 -12.85 6.36 0.55
N ASN A 389 -14.14 6.36 0.19
CA ASN A 389 -15.02 5.20 0.28
C ASN A 389 -15.27 4.51 -1.06
N HIS A 390 -14.63 4.98 -2.15
CA HIS A 390 -14.81 4.35 -3.45
C HIS A 390 -14.38 2.87 -3.39
N PRO A 391 -15.14 1.91 -3.97
CA PRO A 391 -14.85 0.47 -3.91
C PRO A 391 -13.43 0.09 -4.36
N GLU A 392 -12.90 0.78 -5.38
CA GLU A 392 -11.55 0.55 -5.89
C GLU A 392 -10.44 1.10 -4.99
N GLN A 393 -10.77 1.90 -3.97
CA GLN A 393 -9.85 2.48 -2.97
C GLN A 393 -8.64 3.21 -3.59
N LEU A 394 -8.76 3.76 -4.81
CA LEU A 394 -7.65 4.40 -5.54
C LEU A 394 -7.05 5.60 -4.80
N TYR A 395 -7.83 6.24 -3.92
CA TYR A 395 -7.31 7.29 -3.04
C TYR A 395 -6.12 6.84 -2.19
N TYR A 396 -6.00 5.54 -1.88
CA TYR A 396 -4.95 4.99 -1.01
C TYR A 396 -3.88 4.19 -1.77
N ARG A 397 -3.95 4.11 -3.10
CA ARG A 397 -3.18 3.15 -3.89
C ARG A 397 -1.99 3.73 -4.63
N SER A 398 -1.58 5.00 -4.35
CA SER A 398 -0.36 5.55 -4.92
C SER A 398 0.37 6.45 -3.92
N ASP A 399 1.57 6.90 -4.26
CA ASP A 399 2.56 7.54 -3.39
C ASP A 399 2.11 8.81 -2.67
N HIS A 400 1.15 9.56 -3.24
CA HIS A 400 0.58 10.77 -2.66
C HIS A 400 0.01 10.57 -1.24
N VAL A 401 -0.51 9.37 -0.95
CA VAL A 401 -1.16 9.09 0.34
C VAL A 401 -0.20 9.24 1.53
N ASN A 402 1.08 8.94 1.35
CA ASN A 402 2.08 9.10 2.40
C ASN A 402 2.32 10.58 2.74
N PHE A 403 2.20 11.47 1.77
CA PHE A 403 2.23 12.93 2.02
C PHE A 403 0.96 13.41 2.72
N VAL A 404 -0.21 12.97 2.27
CA VAL A 404 -1.49 13.29 2.93
C VAL A 404 -1.47 12.86 4.40
N ARG A 405 -0.94 11.67 4.72
CA ARG A 405 -0.75 11.18 6.11
C ARG A 405 0.17 12.06 6.96
N LYS A 406 0.97 12.92 6.35
CA LYS A 406 1.81 13.93 7.04
C LYS A 406 1.20 15.34 6.99
N GLY A 407 -0.08 15.46 6.61
CA GLY A 407 -0.78 16.73 6.51
C GLY A 407 -0.37 17.59 5.32
N ILE A 408 0.36 17.06 4.34
CA ILE A 408 0.76 17.76 3.12
C ILE A 408 -0.35 17.64 2.08
N PRO A 409 -0.88 18.75 1.55
CA PRO A 409 -1.85 18.71 0.46
C PRO A 409 -1.28 17.94 -0.73
N ALA A 410 -2.07 17.06 -1.33
CA ALA A 410 -1.60 16.28 -2.46
C ALA A 410 -2.67 16.13 -3.54
N ILE A 411 -2.22 15.99 -4.78
CA ILE A 411 -3.04 15.68 -5.95
C ILE A 411 -2.39 14.57 -6.75
N PHE A 412 -3.20 13.64 -7.22
CA PHE A 412 -2.78 12.49 -8.00
C PHE A 412 -3.48 12.49 -9.36
N PHE A 413 -2.69 12.44 -10.45
CA PHE A 413 -3.14 12.35 -11.83
C PHE A 413 -3.07 10.90 -12.32
N PHE A 414 -4.18 10.42 -12.89
CA PHE A 414 -4.38 9.03 -13.27
C PHE A 414 -5.29 8.91 -14.49
N THR A 415 -5.15 7.90 -15.33
CA THR A 415 -6.02 7.71 -16.50
C THR A 415 -6.90 6.47 -16.43
N GLY A 416 -6.80 5.67 -15.39
CA GLY A 416 -7.64 4.49 -15.15
C GLY A 416 -6.89 3.18 -15.30
N LEU A 417 -7.49 2.12 -14.76
CA LEU A 417 -7.00 0.76 -14.92
C LEU A 417 -7.36 0.22 -16.29
N HIS A 418 -6.47 -0.59 -16.87
CA HIS A 418 -6.63 -1.15 -18.22
C HIS A 418 -6.31 -2.65 -18.27
N GLU A 419 -6.60 -3.29 -19.39
CA GLU A 419 -6.42 -4.73 -19.59
C GLU A 419 -4.99 -5.24 -19.38
N ASP A 420 -4.00 -4.37 -19.59
CA ASP A 420 -2.58 -4.69 -19.48
C ASP A 420 -2.00 -4.38 -18.10
N TYR A 421 -2.78 -3.79 -17.18
CA TYR A 421 -2.33 -3.45 -15.82
C TYR A 421 -1.76 -4.67 -15.11
N HIS A 422 -0.53 -4.55 -14.59
CA HIS A 422 0.24 -5.63 -13.97
C HIS A 422 0.39 -6.88 -14.87
N ARG A 423 0.67 -6.64 -16.17
CA ARG A 423 0.89 -7.71 -17.15
C ARG A 423 2.13 -7.45 -18.01
N PRO A 424 2.74 -8.51 -18.57
CA PRO A 424 3.83 -8.35 -19.54
C PRO A 424 3.46 -7.49 -20.74
N SER A 425 2.17 -7.44 -21.08
CA SER A 425 1.65 -6.74 -22.27
C SER A 425 1.52 -5.22 -22.11
N ASP A 426 1.91 -4.62 -20.98
CA ASP A 426 1.97 -3.15 -20.84
C ASP A 426 3.21 -2.59 -21.55
N HIS A 427 3.11 -2.41 -22.87
CA HIS A 427 4.18 -2.02 -23.77
C HIS A 427 4.10 -0.55 -24.20
N PRO A 428 5.24 0.08 -24.57
CA PRO A 428 5.29 1.48 -25.01
C PRO A 428 4.47 1.79 -26.27
N ASP A 429 4.27 0.83 -27.17
CA ASP A 429 3.46 1.00 -28.38
C ASP A 429 1.96 1.20 -28.12
N LYS A 430 1.53 0.96 -26.88
CA LYS A 430 0.14 1.16 -26.45
C LYS A 430 -0.09 2.51 -25.76
N ILE A 431 0.95 3.30 -25.57
CA ILE A 431 0.85 4.61 -24.93
C ILE A 431 0.22 5.64 -25.89
N ASP A 432 -0.78 6.35 -25.41
CA ASP A 432 -1.34 7.55 -26.03
C ASP A 432 -0.44 8.76 -25.69
N TYR A 433 0.62 8.92 -26.45
CA TYR A 433 1.61 9.98 -26.24
C TYR A 433 1.03 11.39 -26.34
N GLU A 434 -0.02 11.59 -27.16
CA GLU A 434 -0.67 12.90 -27.28
C GLU A 434 -1.41 13.26 -25.99
N LYS A 435 -2.17 12.34 -25.43
CA LYS A 435 -2.83 12.50 -24.14
C LYS A 435 -1.83 12.71 -23.02
N MET A 436 -0.81 11.84 -22.94
CA MET A 436 0.27 11.95 -21.96
C MET A 436 0.93 13.33 -22.00
N ALA A 437 1.27 13.83 -23.18
CA ALA A 437 1.85 15.16 -23.35
C ALA A 437 0.90 16.29 -22.92
N ARG A 438 -0.40 16.18 -23.18
CA ARG A 438 -1.41 17.16 -22.75
C ARG A 438 -1.54 17.17 -21.23
N ILE A 439 -1.61 16.01 -20.59
CA ILE A 439 -1.66 15.89 -19.12
C ILE A 439 -0.38 16.48 -18.51
N THR A 440 0.80 16.11 -19.03
CA THR A 440 2.10 16.62 -18.56
C THR A 440 2.19 18.14 -18.63
N ARG A 441 1.71 18.75 -19.73
CA ARG A 441 1.65 20.22 -19.87
C ARG A 441 0.67 20.87 -18.89
N THR A 442 -0.47 20.24 -18.63
CA THR A 442 -1.41 20.73 -17.60
C THR A 442 -0.76 20.67 -16.20
N ILE A 443 -0.03 19.60 -15.91
CA ILE A 443 0.75 19.45 -14.67
C ILE A 443 1.84 20.52 -14.60
N LEU A 444 2.55 20.83 -15.69
CA LEU A 444 3.54 21.92 -15.74
C LEU A 444 2.91 23.25 -15.37
N GLY A 445 1.75 23.57 -15.92
CA GLY A 445 1.02 24.80 -15.60
C GLY A 445 0.62 24.87 -14.12
N LEU A 446 0.10 23.78 -13.56
CA LEU A 446 -0.21 23.69 -12.14
C LEU A 446 1.05 23.84 -11.26
N LEU A 447 2.10 23.11 -11.60
CA LEU A 447 3.38 23.14 -10.89
C LEU A 447 3.98 24.56 -10.87
N TRP A 448 3.94 25.23 -12.03
CA TRP A 448 4.40 26.60 -12.17
C TRP A 448 3.59 27.56 -11.30
N GLU A 449 2.27 27.51 -11.38
CA GLU A 449 1.39 28.36 -10.59
C GLU A 449 1.62 28.20 -9.08
N LEU A 450 1.72 26.95 -8.60
CA LEU A 450 1.98 26.65 -7.19
C LEU A 450 3.39 27.08 -6.73
N ALA A 451 4.37 26.99 -7.62
CA ALA A 451 5.74 27.38 -7.30
C ALA A 451 6.00 28.90 -7.43
N ASP A 452 5.22 29.62 -8.23
CA ASP A 452 5.39 31.07 -8.42
C ASP A 452 4.45 31.93 -7.57
N SER A 453 3.29 31.38 -7.14
CA SER A 453 2.35 32.08 -6.26
C SER A 453 2.92 32.30 -4.86
N PRO A 454 2.72 33.47 -4.22
CA PRO A 454 3.02 33.65 -2.80
C PRO A 454 2.09 32.81 -1.88
N GLU A 455 0.89 32.51 -2.36
CA GLU A 455 -0.09 31.70 -1.63
C GLU A 455 0.28 30.21 -1.67
N LYS A 456 -0.14 29.48 -0.65
CA LYS A 456 0.02 28.04 -0.58
C LYS A 456 -1.27 27.36 -0.12
N PRO A 457 -1.57 26.14 -0.63
CA PRO A 457 -2.72 25.39 -0.17
C PRO A 457 -2.65 25.13 1.34
N ALA A 458 -3.80 25.12 2.00
CA ALA A 458 -3.89 24.82 3.43
C ALA A 458 -3.41 23.37 3.70
N ARG A 459 -2.76 23.17 4.85
CA ARG A 459 -2.41 21.82 5.32
C ARG A 459 -3.67 20.98 5.51
N VAL A 460 -3.56 19.69 5.21
CA VAL A 460 -4.65 18.74 5.43
C VAL A 460 -4.81 18.52 6.94
N SER A 461 -6.02 18.66 7.47
CA SER A 461 -6.32 18.14 8.81
C SER A 461 -6.51 16.63 8.72
N LEU A 462 -5.72 15.91 9.50
CA LEU A 462 -5.74 14.46 9.61
C LEU A 462 -6.97 13.96 10.36
#